data_a81e7b282b00baab361a57f6b5cb917f
#
_entry.id   a81e7b282b00baab361a57f6b5cb917f
#
_cell.length_a   1.000
_cell.length_b   1.000
_cell.length_c   1.000
_cell.angle_alpha   90.00
_cell.angle_beta   90.00
_cell.angle_gamma   90.00
#
_symmetry.space_group_name_H-M   'P 1'
#
loop_
_entity.id
_entity.type
_entity.pdbx_description
1 polymer ?
#
loop_
_entity_poly.entity_id
_entity_poly.type
_entity_poly.pdbx_seq_one_letter_code
_entity_poly.pdbx_strand_id
1 'polypeptide(L)'
;MSVRAAAVPAPEPPSTRDAILDAAERCFAERGFAGVSTREIAAEAGLRNQASLYHHFTDKRALYEAALARGVAPIVALMEQSAGGWLDPADVERNVDRLLDYLGAHPHLPRLIQRAGLDDSRSLRTAVRTLLRPLYTHGLRLLQGAVGPWEPADLPHLATGLYHLLFGYFANAALLEVIVDEDPRSPAAVARQRRFLKAAVTQLLGVAPGARRRG
;
A
#
# COMPACT_ATOMS: atom_id res chain seq x y z
N MET A 1 5.43 3.23 50.12
CA MET A 1 6.46 3.13 49.04
C MET A 1 5.75 3.37 47.71
N SER A 2 5.95 4.56 47.14
CA SER A 2 5.23 4.97 45.92
C SER A 2 6.05 4.51 44.72
N VAL A 3 5.48 3.61 43.91
CA VAL A 3 6.09 3.14 42.66
C VAL A 3 5.92 4.23 41.61
N ARG A 4 7.03 4.88 41.30
CA ARG A 4 7.12 5.91 40.25
C ARG A 4 6.93 5.21 38.90
N ALA A 5 5.79 5.43 38.24
CA ALA A 5 5.54 4.96 36.88
C ALA A 5 6.64 5.51 35.95
N ALA A 6 7.37 4.63 35.29
CA ALA A 6 8.33 4.99 34.28
C ALA A 6 7.58 5.64 33.10
N ALA A 7 7.89 6.90 32.81
CA ALA A 7 7.35 7.58 31.64
C ALA A 7 7.81 6.86 30.38
N VAL A 8 6.86 6.49 29.51
CA VAL A 8 7.17 5.99 28.15
C VAL A 8 7.92 7.12 27.42
N PRO A 9 9.12 6.88 26.89
CA PRO A 9 9.85 7.91 26.17
C PRO A 9 9.01 8.37 24.97
N ALA A 10 8.95 9.69 24.76
CA ALA A 10 8.29 10.26 23.57
C ALA A 10 8.98 9.71 22.31
N PRO A 11 8.23 9.42 21.24
CA PRO A 11 8.81 8.93 19.99
C PRO A 11 9.85 9.95 19.50
N GLU A 12 11.01 9.45 19.10
CA GLU A 12 12.06 10.29 18.51
C GLU A 12 11.52 10.99 17.26
N PRO A 13 11.88 12.26 17.02
CA PRO A 13 11.46 12.96 15.81
C PRO A 13 11.95 12.19 14.57
N PRO A 14 11.17 12.14 13.48
CA PRO A 14 11.56 11.44 12.26
C PRO A 14 12.91 11.98 11.76
N SER A 15 13.74 11.09 11.26
CA SER A 15 15.03 11.49 10.66
C SER A 15 14.77 12.44 9.47
N THR A 16 15.74 13.29 9.15
CA THR A 16 15.66 14.17 7.95
C THR A 16 15.36 13.36 6.69
N ARG A 17 15.92 12.16 6.58
CA ARG A 17 15.68 11.24 5.47
C ARG A 17 14.22 10.79 5.41
N ASP A 18 13.61 10.48 6.56
CA ASP A 18 12.21 10.07 6.63
C ASP A 18 11.26 11.22 6.30
N ALA A 19 11.54 12.43 6.79
CA ALA A 19 10.78 13.63 6.45
C ALA A 19 10.81 13.91 4.94
N ILE A 20 11.96 13.71 4.27
CA ILE A 20 12.08 13.82 2.80
C ILE A 20 11.23 12.75 2.12
N LEU A 21 11.27 11.51 2.58
CA LEU A 21 10.49 10.41 2.01
C LEU A 21 8.98 10.61 2.18
N ASP A 22 8.53 11.13 3.32
CA ASP A 22 7.13 11.45 3.58
C ASP A 22 6.63 12.56 2.65
N ALA A 23 7.43 13.63 2.49
CA ALA A 23 7.13 14.70 1.54
C ALA A 23 7.11 14.19 0.10
N ALA A 24 8.08 13.35 -0.27
CA ALA A 24 8.15 12.76 -1.61
C ALA A 24 6.94 11.87 -1.91
N GLU A 25 6.53 11.02 -0.97
CA GLU A 25 5.35 10.17 -1.12
C GLU A 25 4.10 11.01 -1.40
N ARG A 26 3.84 12.05 -0.61
CA ARG A 26 2.71 12.99 -0.83
C ARG A 26 2.79 13.65 -2.21
N CYS A 27 3.91 14.31 -2.49
CA CYS A 27 4.10 15.07 -3.72
C CYS A 27 3.96 14.20 -4.98
N PHE A 28 4.58 13.03 -4.98
CA PHE A 28 4.51 12.12 -6.13
C PHE A 28 3.11 11.47 -6.26
N ALA A 29 2.45 11.14 -5.15
CA ALA A 29 1.08 10.65 -5.19
C ALA A 29 0.10 11.69 -5.75
N GLU A 30 0.28 12.96 -5.45
CA GLU A 30 -0.60 14.04 -5.90
C GLU A 30 -0.35 14.48 -7.34
N ARG A 31 0.91 14.66 -7.72
CA ARG A 31 1.30 15.33 -8.98
C ARG A 31 2.06 14.43 -9.95
N GLY A 32 2.40 13.22 -9.56
CA GLY A 32 3.22 12.29 -10.36
C GLY A 32 4.70 12.68 -10.41
N PHE A 33 5.51 11.81 -11.03
CA PHE A 33 6.94 12.05 -11.11
C PHE A 33 7.28 13.34 -11.88
N ALA A 34 6.67 13.58 -13.02
CA ALA A 34 6.96 14.76 -13.86
C ALA A 34 6.47 16.08 -13.22
N GLY A 35 5.36 16.03 -12.47
CA GLY A 35 4.64 17.21 -11.99
C GLY A 35 5.20 17.85 -10.72
N VAL A 36 6.32 17.38 -10.16
CA VAL A 36 6.92 17.93 -8.95
C VAL A 36 8.44 18.07 -9.08
N SER A 37 9.02 19.12 -8.50
CA SER A 37 10.47 19.33 -8.45
C SER A 37 11.06 18.90 -7.11
N THR A 38 12.36 18.58 -7.07
CA THR A 38 13.08 18.30 -5.82
C THR A 38 13.12 19.51 -4.89
N ARG A 39 13.02 20.74 -5.43
CA ARG A 39 12.92 21.98 -4.63
C ARG A 39 11.61 22.02 -3.85
N GLU A 40 10.49 21.68 -4.50
CA GLU A 40 9.17 21.62 -3.84
C GLU A 40 9.14 20.52 -2.78
N ILE A 41 9.71 19.33 -3.07
CA ILE A 41 9.80 18.25 -2.09
C ILE A 41 10.65 18.68 -0.88
N ALA A 42 11.78 19.35 -1.12
CA ALA A 42 12.62 19.86 -0.04
C ALA A 42 11.88 20.88 0.85
N ALA A 43 11.11 21.79 0.24
CA ALA A 43 10.29 22.75 0.96
C ALA A 43 9.18 22.05 1.78
N GLU A 44 8.50 21.07 1.20
CA GLU A 44 7.47 20.26 1.87
C GLU A 44 8.04 19.44 3.03
N ALA A 45 9.28 18.98 2.92
CA ALA A 45 10.03 18.29 3.99
C ALA A 45 10.57 19.23 5.08
N GLY A 46 10.31 20.54 5.00
CA GLY A 46 10.80 21.52 5.93
C GLY A 46 12.31 21.82 5.83
N LEU A 47 12.96 21.48 4.72
CA LEU A 47 14.37 21.73 4.52
C LEU A 47 14.64 23.22 4.17
N ARG A 48 15.69 23.79 4.75
CA ARG A 48 16.10 25.18 4.48
C ARG A 48 16.54 25.41 3.03
N ASN A 49 17.07 24.37 2.38
CA ASN A 49 17.50 24.44 0.98
C ASN A 49 17.43 23.06 0.32
N GLN A 50 17.38 23.06 -1.01
CA GLN A 50 17.35 21.85 -1.83
C GLN A 50 18.64 21.01 -1.74
N ALA A 51 19.79 21.63 -1.45
CA ALA A 51 21.07 20.93 -1.35
C ALA A 51 21.05 19.87 -0.24
N SER A 52 20.31 20.12 0.84
CA SER A 52 20.14 19.15 1.94
C SER A 52 19.48 17.86 1.47
N LEU A 53 18.58 17.90 0.48
CA LEU A 53 17.98 16.70 -0.10
C LEU A 53 19.02 15.85 -0.83
N TYR A 54 19.96 16.47 -1.53
CA TYR A 54 20.99 15.76 -2.29
C TYR A 54 22.08 15.09 -1.41
N HIS A 55 22.14 15.41 -0.11
CA HIS A 55 22.94 14.62 0.84
C HIS A 55 22.34 13.23 1.09
N HIS A 56 21.04 13.05 0.86
CA HIS A 56 20.32 11.79 1.10
C HIS A 56 19.99 11.02 -0.16
N PHE A 57 19.78 11.71 -1.29
CA PHE A 57 19.36 11.12 -2.57
C PHE A 57 20.12 11.76 -3.72
N THR A 58 20.70 10.96 -4.58
CA THR A 58 21.54 11.42 -5.70
C THR A 58 20.77 12.26 -6.72
N ASP A 59 19.50 11.94 -6.93
CA ASP A 59 18.63 12.63 -7.87
C ASP A 59 17.14 12.40 -7.53
N LYS A 60 16.25 13.02 -8.29
CA LYS A 60 14.81 12.90 -8.13
C LYS A 60 14.32 11.47 -8.36
N ARG A 61 14.96 10.72 -9.25
CA ARG A 61 14.60 9.33 -9.56
C ARG A 61 14.94 8.43 -8.38
N ALA A 62 16.14 8.54 -7.80
CA ALA A 62 16.54 7.79 -6.62
C ALA A 62 15.60 8.06 -5.44
N LEU A 63 15.15 9.31 -5.27
CA LEU A 63 14.15 9.67 -4.26
C LEU A 63 12.79 9.00 -4.53
N TYR A 64 12.33 9.01 -5.79
CA TYR A 64 11.07 8.36 -6.19
C TYR A 64 11.10 6.85 -5.94
N GLU A 65 12.19 6.19 -6.37
CA GLU A 65 12.40 4.77 -6.16
C GLU A 65 12.44 4.41 -4.67
N ALA A 66 13.09 5.23 -3.86
CA ALA A 66 13.17 5.05 -2.41
C ALA A 66 11.81 5.25 -1.72
N ALA A 67 11.01 6.24 -2.12
CA ALA A 67 9.68 6.47 -1.59
C ALA A 67 8.74 5.28 -1.93
N LEU A 68 8.76 4.82 -3.18
CA LEU A 68 7.97 3.68 -3.62
C LEU A 68 8.41 2.38 -2.91
N ALA A 69 9.73 2.13 -2.81
CA ALA A 69 10.28 0.96 -2.14
C ALA A 69 9.89 0.92 -0.65
N ARG A 70 10.00 2.06 0.05
CA ARG A 70 9.63 2.18 1.47
C ARG A 70 8.17 1.81 1.69
N GLY A 71 7.28 2.26 0.81
CA GLY A 71 5.85 1.99 0.93
C GLY A 71 5.47 0.54 0.56
N VAL A 72 6.15 -0.06 -0.41
CA VAL A 72 5.81 -1.41 -0.91
C VAL A 72 6.43 -2.53 -0.07
N ALA A 73 7.65 -2.35 0.46
CA ALA A 73 8.37 -3.40 1.16
C ALA A 73 7.61 -4.02 2.35
N PRO A 74 6.91 -3.24 3.22
CA PRO A 74 6.12 -3.83 4.31
C PRO A 74 4.95 -4.67 3.82
N ILE A 75 4.35 -4.34 2.68
CA ILE A 75 3.25 -5.12 2.09
C ILE A 75 3.79 -6.47 1.57
N VAL A 76 4.95 -6.44 0.91
CA VAL A 76 5.62 -7.68 0.48
C VAL A 76 5.98 -8.56 1.68
N ALA A 77 6.55 -7.96 2.73
CA ALA A 77 6.86 -8.68 3.96
C ALA A 77 5.62 -9.28 4.64
N LEU A 78 4.49 -8.55 4.64
CA LEU A 78 3.21 -9.07 5.13
C LEU A 78 2.77 -10.30 4.33
N MET A 79 2.88 -10.26 3.01
CA MET A 79 2.54 -11.39 2.15
C MET A 79 3.47 -12.59 2.37
N GLU A 80 4.76 -12.36 2.55
CA GLU A 80 5.74 -13.42 2.84
C GLU A 80 5.48 -14.11 4.18
N GLN A 81 5.15 -13.34 5.21
CA GLN A 81 4.79 -13.87 6.53
C GLN A 81 3.46 -14.66 6.51
N SER A 82 2.62 -14.41 5.52
CA SER A 82 1.33 -15.05 5.34
C SER A 82 1.40 -16.31 4.45
N ALA A 83 2.58 -16.84 4.17
CA ALA A 83 2.83 -17.91 3.17
C ALA A 83 2.15 -19.28 3.42
N GLY A 84 1.28 -19.41 4.38
CA GLY A 84 0.37 -20.56 4.56
C GLY A 84 -1.07 -20.16 4.85
N GLY A 85 -1.35 -18.89 4.91
CA GLY A 85 -2.49 -18.35 5.60
C GLY A 85 -3.48 -17.47 4.81
N TRP A 86 -3.76 -17.76 3.56
CA TRP A 86 -4.89 -17.15 2.85
C TRP A 86 -5.99 -18.17 2.52
N LEU A 87 -5.85 -19.37 3.04
CA LEU A 87 -6.78 -20.49 2.81
C LEU A 87 -7.68 -20.77 4.01
N ASP A 88 -7.47 -20.06 5.12
CA ASP A 88 -8.33 -20.06 6.29
C ASP A 88 -9.04 -18.71 6.43
N PRO A 89 -10.37 -18.67 6.71
CA PRO A 89 -11.10 -17.41 6.85
C PRO A 89 -10.52 -16.45 7.88
N ALA A 90 -10.02 -16.97 9.02
CA ALA A 90 -9.44 -16.14 10.07
C ALA A 90 -8.11 -15.51 9.63
N ASP A 91 -7.33 -16.20 8.80
CA ASP A 91 -6.11 -15.66 8.22
C ASP A 91 -6.41 -14.59 7.18
N VAL A 92 -7.42 -14.79 6.32
CA VAL A 92 -7.90 -13.78 5.38
C VAL A 92 -8.30 -12.51 6.12
N GLU A 93 -9.13 -12.64 7.17
CA GLU A 93 -9.57 -11.51 7.97
C GLU A 93 -8.41 -10.75 8.61
N ARG A 94 -7.48 -11.46 9.22
CA ARG A 94 -6.29 -10.89 9.86
C ARG A 94 -5.38 -10.16 8.86
N ASN A 95 -5.18 -10.76 7.69
CA ASN A 95 -4.32 -10.17 6.66
C ASN A 95 -4.97 -8.94 6.01
N VAL A 96 -6.29 -8.96 5.79
CA VAL A 96 -7.05 -7.79 5.37
C VAL A 96 -6.96 -6.67 6.40
N ASP A 97 -7.10 -6.99 7.70
CA ASP A 97 -6.95 -6.00 8.78
C ASP A 97 -5.56 -5.34 8.76
N ARG A 98 -4.50 -6.15 8.75
CA ARG A 98 -3.11 -5.64 8.71
C ARG A 98 -2.85 -4.76 7.50
N LEU A 99 -3.32 -5.17 6.33
CA LEU A 99 -3.18 -4.38 5.12
C LEU A 99 -3.92 -3.04 5.22
N LEU A 100 -5.17 -3.05 5.69
CA LEU A 100 -5.96 -1.83 5.84
C LEU A 100 -5.40 -0.89 6.89
N ASP A 101 -4.89 -1.41 7.99
CA ASP A 101 -4.20 -0.60 9.01
C ASP A 101 -2.94 0.04 8.43
N TYR A 102 -2.18 -0.71 7.64
CA TYR A 102 -1.01 -0.18 6.94
C TYR A 102 -1.37 0.91 5.92
N LEU A 103 -2.39 0.68 5.08
CA LEU A 103 -2.85 1.65 4.09
C LEU A 103 -3.46 2.90 4.76
N GLY A 104 -4.12 2.74 5.92
CA GLY A 104 -4.61 3.85 6.73
C GLY A 104 -3.49 4.72 7.28
N ALA A 105 -2.37 4.13 7.69
CA ALA A 105 -1.17 4.83 8.12
C ALA A 105 -0.40 5.48 6.96
N HIS A 106 -0.58 4.98 5.73
CA HIS A 106 0.10 5.44 4.50
C HIS A 106 -0.92 5.85 3.41
N PRO A 107 -1.73 6.90 3.63
CA PRO A 107 -2.88 7.23 2.78
C PRO A 107 -2.51 7.65 1.35
N HIS A 108 -1.27 8.05 1.12
CA HIS A 108 -0.77 8.46 -0.21
C HIS A 108 -0.23 7.28 -1.03
N LEU A 109 0.17 6.19 -0.38
CA LEU A 109 0.80 5.04 -1.03
C LEU A 109 -0.05 4.40 -2.13
N PRO A 110 -1.35 4.11 -1.94
CA PRO A 110 -2.18 3.51 -2.99
C PRO A 110 -2.21 4.35 -4.27
N ARG A 111 -2.30 5.68 -4.11
CA ARG A 111 -2.28 6.62 -5.25
C ARG A 111 -0.90 6.72 -5.89
N LEU A 112 0.18 6.66 -5.09
CA LEU A 112 1.54 6.62 -5.60
C LEU A 112 1.77 5.39 -6.48
N ILE A 113 1.35 4.20 -6.02
CA ILE A 113 1.44 2.94 -6.78
C ILE A 113 0.63 3.03 -8.08
N GLN A 114 -0.60 3.56 -8.03
CA GLN A 114 -1.45 3.74 -9.21
C GLN A 114 -0.78 4.66 -10.22
N ARG A 115 -0.25 5.82 -9.79
CA ARG A 115 0.45 6.76 -10.67
C ARG A 115 1.74 6.19 -11.25
N ALA A 116 2.46 5.36 -10.50
CA ALA A 116 3.65 4.69 -10.99
C ALA A 116 3.36 3.83 -12.23
N GLY A 117 2.16 3.24 -12.32
CA GLY A 117 1.72 2.50 -13.50
C GLY A 117 1.39 3.36 -14.72
N LEU A 118 1.14 4.66 -14.52
CA LEU A 118 0.79 5.61 -15.59
C LEU A 118 1.99 6.38 -16.15
N ASP A 119 3.18 6.24 -15.55
CA ASP A 119 4.37 6.96 -15.99
C ASP A 119 4.98 6.31 -17.24
N ASP A 120 5.10 7.09 -18.31
CA ASP A 120 5.54 6.63 -19.62
C ASP A 120 7.07 6.62 -19.81
N SER A 121 7.84 7.14 -18.85
CA SER A 121 9.29 7.13 -18.98
C SER A 121 9.86 5.70 -18.91
N ARG A 122 10.68 5.33 -19.91
CA ARG A 122 11.27 3.97 -19.98
C ARG A 122 12.10 3.65 -18.75
N SER A 123 12.80 4.63 -18.21
CA SER A 123 13.64 4.44 -17.02
C SER A 123 12.82 4.16 -15.76
N LEU A 124 11.72 4.90 -15.55
CA LEU A 124 10.81 4.69 -14.43
C LEU A 124 10.05 3.38 -14.55
N ARG A 125 9.61 2.98 -15.74
CA ARG A 125 8.96 1.67 -15.95
C ARG A 125 9.83 0.51 -15.48
N THR A 126 11.15 0.58 -15.68
CA THR A 126 12.07 -0.47 -15.20
C THR A 126 12.11 -0.50 -13.68
N ALA A 127 12.25 0.66 -13.03
CA ALA A 127 12.24 0.77 -11.57
C ALA A 127 10.91 0.30 -10.96
N VAL A 128 9.79 0.78 -11.49
CA VAL A 128 8.44 0.40 -11.08
C VAL A 128 8.26 -1.11 -11.21
N ARG A 129 8.66 -1.70 -12.34
CA ARG A 129 8.59 -3.15 -12.53
C ARG A 129 9.40 -3.90 -11.49
N THR A 130 10.62 -3.47 -11.20
CA THR A 130 11.49 -4.11 -10.21
C THR A 130 10.88 -4.05 -8.81
N LEU A 131 10.28 -2.92 -8.43
CA LEU A 131 9.71 -2.71 -7.10
C LEU A 131 8.33 -3.35 -6.92
N LEU A 132 7.47 -3.34 -7.95
CA LEU A 132 6.10 -3.85 -7.84
C LEU A 132 5.96 -5.32 -8.26
N ARG A 133 6.90 -5.87 -9.04
CA ARG A 133 6.84 -7.27 -9.46
C ARG A 133 6.85 -8.25 -8.27
N PRO A 134 7.63 -8.06 -7.19
CA PRO A 134 7.54 -8.92 -6.01
C PRO A 134 6.14 -8.96 -5.41
N LEU A 135 5.47 -7.81 -5.26
CA LEU A 135 4.10 -7.71 -4.78
C LEU A 135 3.15 -8.60 -5.59
N TYR A 136 3.21 -8.49 -6.92
CA TYR A 136 2.39 -9.30 -7.82
C TYR A 136 2.72 -10.79 -7.75
N THR A 137 4.00 -11.15 -7.78
CA THR A 137 4.43 -12.57 -7.76
C THR A 137 4.16 -13.26 -6.43
N HIS A 138 4.24 -12.54 -5.30
CA HIS A 138 3.82 -13.07 -4.00
C HIS A 138 2.30 -13.24 -3.93
N GLY A 139 1.54 -12.25 -4.43
CA GLY A 139 0.09 -12.36 -4.55
C GLY A 139 -0.34 -13.60 -5.35
N LEU A 140 0.25 -13.84 -6.51
CA LEU A 140 -0.03 -15.04 -7.31
C LEU A 140 0.28 -16.34 -6.55
N ARG A 141 1.40 -16.41 -5.83
CA ARG A 141 1.75 -17.60 -5.03
C ARG A 141 0.71 -17.88 -3.94
N LEU A 142 0.25 -16.84 -3.26
CA LEU A 142 -0.79 -16.97 -2.24
C LEU A 142 -2.13 -17.47 -2.81
N LEU A 143 -2.42 -17.16 -4.09
CA LEU A 143 -3.65 -17.58 -4.77
C LEU A 143 -3.59 -19.00 -5.33
N GLN A 144 -2.42 -19.64 -5.41
CA GLN A 144 -2.29 -21.01 -5.95
C GLN A 144 -3.09 -22.06 -5.16
N GLY A 145 -3.49 -21.75 -3.93
CA GLY A 145 -4.36 -22.59 -3.11
C GLY A 145 -5.82 -22.13 -3.03
N ALA A 146 -6.21 -21.09 -3.78
CA ALA A 146 -7.59 -20.62 -3.80
C ALA A 146 -8.54 -21.72 -4.28
N VAL A 147 -9.64 -21.94 -3.55
CA VAL A 147 -10.59 -23.06 -3.74
C VAL A 147 -11.83 -22.60 -4.53
N GLY A 148 -11.86 -21.35 -4.97
CA GLY A 148 -12.97 -20.80 -5.76
C GLY A 148 -13.08 -21.43 -7.14
N PRO A 149 -13.99 -20.95 -8.00
CA PRO A 149 -14.22 -21.48 -9.34
C PRO A 149 -13.11 -21.05 -10.32
N TRP A 150 -11.87 -20.97 -9.86
CA TRP A 150 -10.73 -20.43 -10.60
C TRP A 150 -9.87 -21.56 -11.16
N GLU A 151 -9.60 -21.49 -12.45
CA GLU A 151 -8.56 -22.30 -13.08
C GLU A 151 -7.18 -21.62 -12.97
N PRO A 152 -6.07 -22.35 -13.15
CA PRO A 152 -4.73 -21.74 -13.10
C PRO A 152 -4.56 -20.53 -14.05
N ALA A 153 -5.27 -20.53 -15.18
CA ALA A 153 -5.29 -19.43 -16.14
C ALA A 153 -6.01 -18.18 -15.63
N ASP A 154 -6.90 -18.31 -14.66
CA ASP A 154 -7.68 -17.22 -14.08
C ASP A 154 -6.92 -16.48 -12.95
N LEU A 155 -5.91 -17.11 -12.36
CA LEU A 155 -5.20 -16.55 -11.19
C LEU A 155 -4.59 -15.15 -11.44
N PRO A 156 -4.04 -14.82 -12.62
CA PRO A 156 -3.60 -13.47 -12.91
C PRO A 156 -4.73 -12.43 -12.86
N HIS A 157 -5.92 -12.79 -13.33
CA HIS A 157 -7.11 -11.93 -13.30
C HIS A 157 -7.63 -11.77 -11.88
N LEU A 158 -7.67 -12.86 -11.10
CA LEU A 158 -8.02 -12.82 -9.68
C LEU A 158 -7.05 -11.93 -8.89
N ALA A 159 -5.74 -12.06 -9.10
CA ALA A 159 -4.73 -11.22 -8.47
C ALA A 159 -4.95 -9.73 -8.80
N THR A 160 -5.22 -9.42 -10.06
CA THR A 160 -5.50 -8.05 -10.50
C THR A 160 -6.80 -7.53 -9.88
N GLY A 161 -7.86 -8.34 -9.86
CA GLY A 161 -9.13 -7.99 -9.22
C GLY A 161 -8.98 -7.69 -7.72
N LEU A 162 -8.25 -8.53 -6.99
CA LEU A 162 -7.94 -8.32 -5.58
C LEU A 162 -7.10 -7.06 -5.34
N TYR A 163 -6.11 -6.79 -6.20
CA TYR A 163 -5.36 -5.54 -6.15
C TYR A 163 -6.31 -4.33 -6.26
N HIS A 164 -7.22 -4.30 -7.23
CA HIS A 164 -8.18 -3.21 -7.38
C HIS A 164 -9.15 -3.09 -6.20
N LEU A 165 -9.61 -4.20 -5.64
CA LEU A 165 -10.48 -4.19 -4.46
C LEU A 165 -9.76 -3.63 -3.22
N LEU A 166 -8.51 -4.03 -2.99
CA LEU A 166 -7.75 -3.67 -1.79
C LEU A 166 -7.19 -2.26 -1.87
N PHE A 167 -6.64 -1.85 -3.02
CA PHE A 167 -5.97 -0.56 -3.19
C PHE A 167 -6.85 0.51 -3.84
N GLY A 168 -7.78 0.11 -4.72
CA GLY A 168 -8.57 1.02 -5.54
C GLY A 168 -9.44 1.98 -4.73
N TYR A 169 -10.01 1.54 -3.61
CA TYR A 169 -10.78 2.38 -2.71
C TYR A 169 -9.96 3.58 -2.21
N PHE A 170 -8.77 3.32 -1.69
CA PHE A 170 -7.88 4.37 -1.16
C PHE A 170 -7.23 5.20 -2.26
N ALA A 171 -6.85 4.58 -3.37
CA ALA A 171 -6.26 5.28 -4.51
C ALA A 171 -7.24 6.30 -5.14
N ASN A 172 -8.53 5.99 -5.14
CA ASN A 172 -9.59 6.83 -5.69
C ASN A 172 -10.38 7.60 -4.63
N ALA A 173 -9.87 7.73 -3.41
CA ALA A 173 -10.60 8.35 -2.30
C ALA A 173 -11.15 9.74 -2.64
N ALA A 174 -10.37 10.60 -3.33
CA ALA A 174 -10.82 11.92 -3.74
C ALA A 174 -12.00 11.88 -4.75
N LEU A 175 -12.04 10.90 -5.63
CA LEU A 175 -13.17 10.69 -6.54
C LEU A 175 -14.39 10.18 -5.80
N LEU A 176 -14.20 9.23 -4.87
CA LEU A 176 -15.28 8.67 -4.07
C LEU A 176 -15.92 9.73 -3.18
N GLU A 177 -15.12 10.62 -2.57
CA GLU A 177 -15.62 11.74 -1.77
C GLU A 177 -16.61 12.62 -2.55
N VAL A 178 -16.30 12.92 -3.82
CA VAL A 178 -17.18 13.70 -4.70
C VAL A 178 -18.43 12.94 -5.11
N ILE A 179 -18.34 11.61 -5.34
CA ILE A 179 -19.47 10.82 -5.85
C ILE A 179 -20.43 10.43 -4.72
N VAL A 180 -19.89 10.10 -3.54
CA VAL A 180 -20.68 9.53 -2.43
C VAL A 180 -21.05 10.59 -1.42
N ASP A 181 -20.50 11.82 -1.54
CA ASP A 181 -20.68 12.92 -0.59
C ASP A 181 -20.35 12.53 0.87
N GLU A 182 -19.32 11.67 1.02
CA GLU A 182 -18.81 11.20 2.29
C GLU A 182 -17.27 11.07 2.21
N ASP A 183 -16.56 11.47 3.28
CA ASP A 183 -15.11 11.22 3.36
C ASP A 183 -14.83 9.69 3.46
N PRO A 184 -14.26 9.09 2.41
CA PRO A 184 -13.97 7.65 2.39
C PRO A 184 -12.86 7.26 3.36
N ARG A 185 -12.15 8.22 3.96
CA ARG A 185 -11.12 8.01 4.98
C ARG A 185 -11.66 8.16 6.39
N SER A 186 -12.94 8.54 6.56
CA SER A 186 -13.56 8.61 7.87
C SER A 186 -13.52 7.24 8.57
N PRO A 187 -13.39 7.16 9.91
CA PRO A 187 -13.38 5.90 10.63
C PRO A 187 -14.58 5.00 10.31
N ALA A 188 -15.76 5.60 10.10
CA ALA A 188 -16.97 4.89 9.76
C ALA A 188 -16.93 4.28 8.34
N ALA A 189 -16.45 5.04 7.35
CA ALA A 189 -16.28 4.57 5.97
C ALA A 189 -15.24 3.45 5.89
N VAL A 190 -14.08 3.62 6.53
CA VAL A 190 -13.03 2.60 6.61
C VAL A 190 -13.55 1.33 7.29
N ALA A 191 -14.32 1.43 8.37
CA ALA A 191 -14.91 0.27 9.03
C ALA A 191 -15.90 -0.49 8.12
N ARG A 192 -16.70 0.23 7.29
CA ARG A 192 -17.58 -0.39 6.29
C ARG A 192 -16.77 -1.07 5.19
N GLN A 193 -15.74 -0.41 4.67
CA GLN A 193 -14.86 -0.96 3.66
C GLN A 193 -14.13 -2.22 4.16
N ARG A 194 -13.69 -2.22 5.41
CA ARG A 194 -13.07 -3.39 6.08
C ARG A 194 -14.00 -4.59 6.09
N ARG A 195 -15.25 -4.42 6.52
CA ARG A 195 -16.25 -5.50 6.51
C ARG A 195 -16.51 -6.03 5.11
N PHE A 196 -16.67 -5.12 4.14
CA PHE A 196 -16.85 -5.48 2.74
C PHE A 196 -15.66 -6.29 2.20
N LEU A 197 -14.44 -5.83 2.42
CA LEU A 197 -13.24 -6.51 1.91
C LEU A 197 -13.04 -7.89 2.53
N LYS A 198 -13.26 -8.04 3.84
CA LYS A 198 -13.20 -9.35 4.49
C LYS A 198 -14.19 -10.33 3.82
N ALA A 199 -15.43 -9.94 3.66
CA ALA A 199 -16.44 -10.77 3.02
C ALA A 199 -16.11 -11.07 1.55
N ALA A 200 -15.74 -10.06 0.77
CA ALA A 200 -15.45 -10.20 -0.65
C ALA A 200 -14.20 -11.09 -0.90
N VAL A 201 -13.11 -10.86 -0.16
CA VAL A 201 -11.88 -11.66 -0.32
C VAL A 201 -12.12 -13.11 0.10
N THR A 202 -12.78 -13.34 1.24
CA THR A 202 -13.15 -14.69 1.70
C THR A 202 -13.98 -15.44 0.66
N GLN A 203 -14.96 -14.76 0.05
CA GLN A 203 -15.81 -15.35 -1.00
C GLN A 203 -15.02 -15.63 -2.28
N LEU A 204 -14.19 -14.69 -2.74
CA LEU A 204 -13.38 -14.83 -3.94
C LEU A 204 -12.34 -15.96 -3.80
N LEU A 205 -11.78 -16.16 -2.64
CA LEU A 205 -10.81 -17.23 -2.38
C LEU A 205 -11.50 -18.59 -2.12
N GLY A 206 -12.83 -18.65 -2.04
CA GLY A 206 -13.58 -19.86 -1.80
C GLY A 206 -13.40 -20.45 -0.38
N VAL A 207 -12.93 -19.61 0.58
CA VAL A 207 -12.69 -20.02 1.98
C VAL A 207 -13.84 -19.66 2.91
N ALA A 208 -14.98 -19.24 2.36
CA ALA A 208 -16.16 -18.90 3.15
C ALA A 208 -16.65 -20.12 3.97
N PRO A 209 -17.16 -19.92 5.20
CA PRO A 209 -17.76 -21.00 5.99
C PRO A 209 -18.84 -21.72 5.17
N GLY A 210 -18.68 -23.02 4.95
CA GLY A 210 -19.61 -23.83 4.13
C GLY A 210 -19.24 -23.99 2.66
N ALA A 211 -18.16 -23.42 2.17
CA ALA A 211 -17.65 -23.69 0.84
C ALA A 211 -17.13 -25.15 0.77
N ARG A 212 -17.90 -26.04 0.14
CA ARG A 212 -17.47 -27.43 -0.05
C ARG A 212 -16.31 -27.46 -1.04
N ARG A 213 -15.18 -28.07 -0.68
CA ARG A 213 -14.15 -28.49 -1.64
C ARG A 213 -14.84 -29.40 -2.66
N ARG A 214 -14.97 -28.96 -3.91
CA ARG A 214 -15.34 -29.84 -5.00
C ARG A 214 -14.12 -30.73 -5.23
N GLY A 215 -14.27 -32.00 -4.82
CA GLY A 215 -13.30 -33.07 -5.10
C GLY A 215 -13.24 -33.44 -6.57
#